data_5cdc04bdca8ca6f31aa7d2c8b2cdf140
#
_entry.id   5cdc04bdca8ca6f31aa7d2c8b2cdf140
#
_cell.length_a   1.000
_cell.length_b   1.000
_cell.length_c   1.000
_cell.angle_alpha   90.00
_cell.angle_beta   90.00
_cell.angle_gamma   90.00
#
_symmetry.space_group_name_H-M   'P 1'
#
loop_
_entity.id
_entity.type
_entity.pdbx_description
1 polymer ?
#
loop_
_entity_poly.entity_id
_entity_poly.type
_entity_poly.pdbx_seq_one_letter_code
_entity_poly.pdbx_strand_id
1 'polypeptide(L)'
;MAIVPDAGEPLSPQAADLIRQIAHVFLDEPADLMAELHAAVSAAADEPLRSEPTLAAEVAASNRANVLHLAASMLKDPGGRVPANLTPEVLGIAREAFRRGIEQAVYTTYHAGQNAVWAYWMRTAFSLSQDPAALRQALEAGSRSLAGFIDDTVEALSEQLRRERADLARGSHARRFEVVSLILDSAPITTGRASTQLGYDLRRRHTAAVLWTDPRRPDQGALAQAAEALGPATRARQVLTVIASSSSVWAWLAAAADTAADAITAATAAHPAVRVAVGPIGTGIDGFRRSHFDAVATQRLMSRRPDLRVARFADVQIVTLAIQDEQRAREFVARTLGTLAGADPELRDTLCVYIGEQFSAARAARALYTHRNTILNRLQRAERLLPIPLAGHGLEVGVALEIAQWLGTQPGSATPEG
;
A
#
# COMPACT_ATOMS: atom_id res chain seq x y z
N MET A 1 -1.30 28.40 6.34
CA MET A 1 -1.03 29.60 7.18
C MET A 1 -1.70 29.30 8.52
N ALA A 2 -0.95 28.76 9.46
CA ALA A 2 -1.44 28.40 10.79
C ALA A 2 -1.77 29.69 11.53
N ILE A 3 -3.03 29.85 11.92
CA ILE A 3 -3.45 30.90 12.82
C ILE A 3 -2.84 30.57 14.18
N VAL A 4 -1.80 31.31 14.57
CA VAL A 4 -1.28 31.28 15.94
C VAL A 4 -2.42 31.85 16.81
N PRO A 5 -2.96 31.09 17.80
CA PRO A 5 -3.97 31.63 18.68
C PRO A 5 -3.34 32.76 19.49
N ASP A 6 -3.99 33.93 19.39
CA ASP A 6 -3.67 35.11 20.17
C ASP A 6 -3.61 34.76 21.66
N ALA A 7 -2.50 35.02 22.30
CA ALA A 7 -2.35 34.86 23.75
C ALA A 7 -3.32 35.86 24.42
N GLY A 8 -4.53 35.38 24.77
CA GLY A 8 -5.58 36.20 25.36
C GLY A 8 -5.04 36.96 26.59
N GLU A 9 -5.67 38.12 26.88
CA GLU A 9 -5.36 38.90 28.08
C GLU A 9 -5.22 37.98 29.30
N PRO A 10 -4.20 38.19 30.17
CA PRO A 10 -4.04 37.39 31.37
C PRO A 10 -5.31 37.47 32.22
N LEU A 11 -5.77 36.31 32.71
CA LEU A 11 -6.97 36.25 33.56
C LEU A 11 -6.77 37.08 34.81
N SER A 12 -7.82 37.82 35.20
CA SER A 12 -7.88 38.46 36.52
C SER A 12 -7.88 37.37 37.61
N PRO A 13 -7.37 37.68 38.83
CA PRO A 13 -7.45 36.75 39.96
C PRO A 13 -8.88 36.26 40.23
N GLN A 14 -9.87 37.15 40.10
CA GLN A 14 -11.27 36.86 40.28
C GLN A 14 -11.80 35.85 39.24
N ALA A 15 -11.42 36.03 37.97
CA ALA A 15 -11.81 35.09 36.91
C ALA A 15 -11.12 33.72 37.09
N ALA A 16 -9.86 33.69 37.47
CA ALA A 16 -9.14 32.45 37.76
C ALA A 16 -9.76 31.70 38.96
N ASP A 17 -10.13 32.39 40.02
CA ASP A 17 -10.83 31.83 41.17
C ASP A 17 -12.22 31.31 40.80
N LEU A 18 -12.98 31.99 39.98
CA LEU A 18 -14.26 31.52 39.47
C LEU A 18 -14.10 30.23 38.67
N ILE A 19 -13.10 30.15 37.77
CA ILE A 19 -12.80 28.91 37.02
C ILE A 19 -12.49 27.77 37.98
N ARG A 20 -11.68 28.00 39.05
CA ARG A 20 -11.37 26.96 40.03
C ARG A 20 -12.62 26.48 40.77
N GLN A 21 -13.51 27.44 41.17
CA GLN A 21 -14.76 27.08 41.83
C GLN A 21 -15.67 26.23 40.94
N ILE A 22 -15.78 26.58 39.66
CA ILE A 22 -16.52 25.76 38.68
C ILE A 22 -15.85 24.41 38.54
N ALA A 23 -14.51 24.30 38.42
CA ALA A 23 -13.80 23.07 38.34
C ALA A 23 -14.04 22.16 39.57
N HIS A 24 -14.11 22.70 40.76
CA HIS A 24 -14.49 21.95 41.97
C HIS A 24 -15.90 21.37 41.88
N VAL A 25 -16.90 22.15 41.41
CA VAL A 25 -18.24 21.63 41.21
C VAL A 25 -18.24 20.44 40.24
N PHE A 26 -17.45 20.51 39.18
CA PHE A 26 -17.34 19.40 38.21
C PHE A 26 -16.64 18.17 38.80
N LEU A 27 -15.65 18.34 39.68
CA LEU A 27 -14.96 17.23 40.36
C LEU A 27 -15.87 16.50 41.37
N ASP A 28 -16.86 17.19 41.95
CA ASP A 28 -17.86 16.58 42.83
C ASP A 28 -18.89 15.73 42.04
N GLU A 29 -18.77 15.67 40.72
CA GLU A 29 -19.60 14.85 39.82
C GLU A 29 -21.10 15.05 40.02
N PRO A 30 -21.64 16.24 39.81
CA PRO A 30 -23.06 16.48 40.03
C PRO A 30 -23.93 15.54 39.19
N ALA A 31 -24.90 14.88 39.81
CA ALA A 31 -25.75 13.90 39.15
C ALA A 31 -26.54 14.47 37.97
N ASP A 32 -26.91 15.76 38.03
CA ASP A 32 -27.59 16.48 36.98
C ASP A 32 -26.66 16.74 35.77
N LEU A 33 -25.40 17.12 35.98
CA LEU A 33 -24.41 17.24 34.91
C LEU A 33 -24.24 15.90 34.18
N MET A 34 -24.04 14.82 34.93
CA MET A 34 -23.83 13.49 34.32
C MET A 34 -25.07 13.00 33.58
N ALA A 35 -26.28 13.27 34.11
CA ALA A 35 -27.53 12.94 33.42
C ALA A 35 -27.73 13.72 32.13
N GLU A 36 -27.50 15.05 32.15
CA GLU A 36 -27.60 15.91 30.96
C GLU A 36 -26.59 15.50 29.88
N LEU A 37 -25.35 15.26 30.29
CA LEU A 37 -24.27 14.81 29.37
C LEU A 37 -24.64 13.46 28.73
N HIS A 38 -25.08 12.49 29.54
CA HIS A 38 -25.50 11.19 29.03
C HIS A 38 -26.69 11.29 28.07
N ALA A 39 -27.70 12.11 28.40
CA ALA A 39 -28.85 12.35 27.54
C ALA A 39 -28.46 12.99 26.20
N ALA A 40 -27.58 14.00 26.21
CA ALA A 40 -27.12 14.68 25.01
C ALA A 40 -26.31 13.74 24.09
N VAL A 41 -25.38 12.97 24.67
CA VAL A 41 -24.55 12.00 23.92
C VAL A 41 -25.43 10.87 23.36
N SER A 42 -26.37 10.33 24.15
CA SER A 42 -27.28 9.28 23.70
C SER A 42 -28.22 9.75 22.58
N ALA A 43 -28.68 10.98 22.62
CA ALA A 43 -29.52 11.56 21.57
C ALA A 43 -28.76 11.74 20.24
N ALA A 44 -27.45 12.00 20.30
CA ALA A 44 -26.59 12.19 19.15
C ALA A 44 -26.00 10.86 18.64
N ALA A 45 -26.10 9.79 19.43
CA ALA A 45 -25.52 8.49 19.08
C ALA A 45 -26.37 7.73 18.06
N ASP A 46 -25.71 6.94 17.21
CA ASP A 46 -26.35 5.99 16.29
C ASP A 46 -27.03 4.84 17.04
N GLU A 47 -27.99 4.16 16.38
CA GLU A 47 -28.80 3.09 16.98
C GLU A 47 -27.99 2.00 17.72
N PRO A 48 -26.84 1.51 17.19
CA PRO A 48 -26.04 0.52 17.91
C PRO A 48 -25.48 1.02 19.24
N LEU A 49 -25.16 2.31 19.35
CA LEU A 49 -24.66 2.92 20.59
C LEU A 49 -25.77 3.14 21.63
N ARG A 50 -27.03 3.27 21.20
CA ARG A 50 -28.19 3.48 22.07
C ARG A 50 -28.79 2.20 22.61
N SER A 51 -28.78 1.13 21.80
CA SER A 51 -29.53 -0.10 22.08
C SER A 51 -28.75 -1.15 22.88
N GLU A 52 -27.42 -1.03 22.97
CA GLU A 52 -26.57 -2.01 23.64
C GLU A 52 -26.15 -1.54 25.05
N PRO A 53 -26.63 -2.17 26.13
CA PRO A 53 -26.39 -1.72 27.52
C PRO A 53 -24.90 -1.65 27.89
N THR A 54 -24.10 -2.61 27.41
CA THR A 54 -22.66 -2.66 27.68
C THR A 54 -21.94 -1.45 27.07
N LEU A 55 -22.28 -1.11 25.84
CA LEU A 55 -21.69 0.01 25.13
C LEU A 55 -22.13 1.35 25.73
N ALA A 56 -23.38 1.47 26.16
CA ALA A 56 -23.88 2.65 26.87
C ALA A 56 -23.12 2.88 28.19
N ALA A 57 -22.79 1.81 28.93
CA ALA A 57 -21.99 1.91 30.15
C ALA A 57 -20.54 2.36 29.87
N GLU A 58 -19.91 1.87 28.77
CA GLU A 58 -18.57 2.29 28.35
C GLU A 58 -18.56 3.76 27.92
N VAL A 59 -19.59 4.22 27.18
CA VAL A 59 -19.76 5.63 26.82
C VAL A 59 -19.89 6.51 28.06
N ALA A 60 -20.70 6.09 29.04
CA ALA A 60 -20.85 6.81 30.30
C ALA A 60 -19.51 6.91 31.07
N ALA A 61 -18.73 5.83 31.11
CA ALA A 61 -17.41 5.82 31.75
C ALA A 61 -16.43 6.77 31.03
N SER A 62 -16.43 6.78 29.70
CA SER A 62 -15.62 7.70 28.89
C SER A 62 -16.01 9.16 29.13
N ASN A 63 -17.30 9.47 29.15
CA ASN A 63 -17.82 10.80 29.42
C ASN A 63 -17.38 11.28 30.82
N ARG A 64 -17.50 10.44 31.81
CA ARG A 64 -17.04 10.72 33.17
C ARG A 64 -15.55 11.03 33.22
N ALA A 65 -14.74 10.16 32.58
CA ALA A 65 -13.28 10.36 32.50
C ALA A 65 -12.90 11.70 31.84
N ASN A 66 -13.63 12.11 30.80
CA ASN A 66 -13.42 13.40 30.12
C ASN A 66 -13.78 14.60 31.01
N VAL A 67 -14.90 14.54 31.74
CA VAL A 67 -15.32 15.61 32.66
C VAL A 67 -14.31 15.78 33.79
N LEU A 68 -13.85 14.69 34.42
CA LEU A 68 -12.86 14.73 35.49
C LEU A 68 -11.52 15.25 35.01
N HIS A 69 -11.09 14.82 33.82
CA HIS A 69 -9.82 15.30 33.22
C HIS A 69 -9.85 16.81 32.93
N LEU A 70 -10.95 17.28 32.34
CA LEU A 70 -11.18 18.73 32.09
C LEU A 70 -11.12 19.52 33.42
N ALA A 71 -11.89 19.09 34.41
CA ALA A 71 -11.97 19.78 35.69
C ALA A 71 -10.62 19.82 36.45
N ALA A 72 -9.93 18.68 36.51
CA ALA A 72 -8.60 18.59 37.13
C ALA A 72 -7.56 19.49 36.43
N SER A 73 -7.61 19.56 35.10
CA SER A 73 -6.73 20.43 34.32
C SER A 73 -7.01 21.91 34.57
N MET A 74 -8.28 22.32 34.58
CA MET A 74 -8.70 23.70 34.84
C MET A 74 -8.47 24.14 36.29
N LEU A 75 -8.50 23.21 37.25
CA LEU A 75 -8.15 23.50 38.64
C LEU A 75 -6.66 23.84 38.76
N LYS A 76 -5.81 23.12 38.04
CA LYS A 76 -4.37 23.27 38.03
C LYS A 76 -3.93 24.54 37.30
N ASP A 77 -4.51 24.78 36.12
CA ASP A 77 -4.19 25.90 35.22
C ASP A 77 -5.50 26.55 34.69
N PRO A 78 -6.10 27.49 35.44
CA PRO A 78 -7.36 28.09 35.08
C PRO A 78 -7.30 28.82 33.72
N GLY A 79 -8.13 28.36 32.77
CA GLY A 79 -8.17 28.90 31.42
C GLY A 79 -7.02 28.53 30.50
N GLY A 80 -6.10 27.69 30.96
CA GLY A 80 -5.02 27.14 30.17
C GLY A 80 -5.49 26.05 29.19
N ARG A 81 -4.56 25.54 28.38
CA ARG A 81 -4.83 24.42 27.46
C ARG A 81 -5.02 23.13 28.24
N VAL A 82 -6.13 22.47 28.00
CA VAL A 82 -6.40 21.13 28.55
C VAL A 82 -5.84 20.10 27.59
N PRO A 83 -4.92 19.21 28.02
CA PRO A 83 -4.35 18.20 27.15
C PRO A 83 -5.38 17.14 26.76
N ALA A 84 -5.16 16.49 25.62
CA ALA A 84 -6.00 15.37 25.16
C ALA A 84 -6.13 14.27 26.21
N ASN A 85 -7.33 13.69 26.35
CA ASN A 85 -7.57 12.55 27.23
C ASN A 85 -7.47 11.24 26.49
N LEU A 86 -6.44 10.45 26.79
CA LEU A 86 -6.17 9.12 26.21
C LEU A 86 -6.19 8.02 27.26
N THR A 87 -7.06 8.15 28.27
CA THR A 87 -7.22 7.11 29.30
C THR A 87 -7.79 5.82 28.69
N PRO A 88 -7.61 4.65 29.35
CA PRO A 88 -8.10 3.37 28.85
C PRO A 88 -9.60 3.37 28.51
N GLU A 89 -10.42 4.08 29.26
CA GLU A 89 -11.87 4.20 29.07
C GLU A 89 -12.18 4.93 27.77
N VAL A 90 -11.50 6.04 27.52
CA VAL A 90 -11.67 6.86 26.31
C VAL A 90 -11.18 6.12 25.08
N LEU A 91 -9.99 5.47 25.17
CA LEU A 91 -9.46 4.63 24.11
C LEU A 91 -10.31 3.40 23.83
N GLY A 92 -10.91 2.79 24.87
CA GLY A 92 -11.76 1.61 24.76
C GLY A 92 -12.97 1.86 23.87
N ILE A 93 -13.73 2.92 24.15
CA ILE A 93 -14.94 3.24 23.35
C ILE A 93 -14.57 3.67 21.92
N ALA A 94 -13.46 4.39 21.75
CA ALA A 94 -13.00 4.77 20.42
C ALA A 94 -12.61 3.55 19.56
N ARG A 95 -11.93 2.54 20.14
CA ARG A 95 -11.60 1.27 19.46
C ARG A 95 -12.85 0.49 19.09
N GLU A 96 -13.87 0.48 19.96
CA GLU A 96 -15.12 -0.23 19.68
C GLU A 96 -15.91 0.42 18.55
N ALA A 97 -16.06 1.74 18.57
CA ALA A 97 -16.70 2.50 17.51
C ALA A 97 -15.98 2.26 16.15
N PHE A 98 -14.68 2.23 16.20
CA PHE A 98 -13.84 1.95 15.04
C PHE A 98 -14.02 0.53 14.49
N ARG A 99 -14.04 -0.51 15.35
CA ARG A 99 -14.31 -1.90 14.92
C ARG A 99 -15.65 -2.06 14.23
N ARG A 100 -16.63 -1.24 14.59
CA ARG A 100 -17.99 -1.23 14.03
C ARG A 100 -18.14 -0.35 12.79
N GLY A 101 -17.12 0.42 12.41
CA GLY A 101 -17.18 1.33 11.27
C GLY A 101 -18.06 2.57 11.50
N ILE A 102 -18.25 2.98 12.77
CA ILE A 102 -19.07 4.12 13.19
C ILE A 102 -18.20 5.28 13.69
N GLU A 103 -17.06 5.51 13.04
CA GLU A 103 -16.10 6.56 13.42
C GLU A 103 -16.73 7.96 13.43
N GLN A 104 -17.61 8.24 12.48
CA GLN A 104 -18.31 9.52 12.38
C GLN A 104 -19.20 9.79 13.60
N ALA A 105 -19.77 8.75 14.20
CA ALA A 105 -20.56 8.87 15.42
C ALA A 105 -19.74 9.36 16.61
N VAL A 106 -18.45 9.03 16.68
CA VAL A 106 -17.54 9.53 17.72
C VAL A 106 -17.47 11.05 17.69
N TYR A 107 -17.26 11.65 16.52
CA TYR A 107 -17.22 13.12 16.36
C TYR A 107 -18.52 13.75 16.78
N THR A 108 -19.65 13.21 16.35
CA THR A 108 -20.98 13.75 16.67
C THR A 108 -21.27 13.68 18.16
N THR A 109 -20.91 12.61 18.84
CA THR A 109 -21.12 12.44 20.29
C THR A 109 -20.20 13.33 21.11
N TYR A 110 -18.96 13.54 20.71
CA TYR A 110 -18.05 14.50 21.37
C TYR A 110 -18.59 15.94 21.32
N HIS A 111 -19.06 16.41 20.16
CA HIS A 111 -19.65 17.74 20.05
C HIS A 111 -20.99 17.90 20.83
N ALA A 112 -21.80 16.84 20.85
CA ALA A 112 -23.02 16.84 21.69
C ALA A 112 -22.68 16.95 23.18
N GLY A 113 -21.68 16.18 23.62
CA GLY A 113 -21.15 16.24 24.98
C GLY A 113 -20.57 17.62 25.32
N GLN A 114 -19.79 18.22 24.40
CA GLN A 114 -19.26 19.56 24.55
C GLN A 114 -20.34 20.58 24.83
N ASN A 115 -21.44 20.54 24.07
CA ASN A 115 -22.55 21.46 24.23
C ASN A 115 -23.22 21.31 25.60
N ALA A 116 -23.43 20.10 26.10
CA ALA A 116 -24.00 19.85 27.40
C ALA A 116 -23.09 20.34 28.54
N VAL A 117 -21.80 20.03 28.47
CA VAL A 117 -20.78 20.47 29.44
C VAL A 117 -20.70 22.00 29.46
N TRP A 118 -20.73 22.64 28.27
CA TRP A 118 -20.69 24.10 28.16
C TRP A 118 -21.95 24.76 28.74
N ALA A 119 -23.14 24.24 28.50
CA ALA A 119 -24.36 24.74 29.07
C ALA A 119 -24.35 24.67 30.61
N TYR A 120 -23.84 23.56 31.15
CA TYR A 120 -23.70 23.39 32.61
C TYR A 120 -22.64 24.34 33.17
N TRP A 121 -21.51 24.54 32.50
CA TRP A 121 -20.45 25.47 32.84
C TRP A 121 -21.00 26.90 32.97
N MET A 122 -21.77 27.37 31.98
CA MET A 122 -22.37 28.70 31.99
C MET A 122 -23.32 28.88 33.19
N ARG A 123 -24.24 27.92 33.43
CA ARG A 123 -25.19 28.01 34.58
C ARG A 123 -24.42 28.06 35.89
N THR A 124 -23.41 27.25 36.07
CA THR A 124 -22.58 27.24 37.27
C THR A 124 -21.84 28.56 37.44
N ALA A 125 -21.25 29.13 36.38
CA ALA A 125 -20.58 30.41 36.44
C ALA A 125 -21.49 31.54 36.93
N PHE A 126 -22.71 31.63 36.36
CA PHE A 126 -23.71 32.64 36.77
C PHE A 126 -24.27 32.39 38.16
N SER A 127 -24.26 31.18 38.68
CA SER A 127 -24.67 30.89 40.06
C SER A 127 -23.62 31.29 41.11
N LEU A 128 -22.32 31.27 40.71
CA LEU A 128 -21.21 31.52 41.62
C LEU A 128 -20.72 32.96 41.61
N SER A 129 -20.99 33.73 40.58
CA SER A 129 -20.53 35.12 40.47
C SER A 129 -21.55 36.02 39.83
N GLN A 130 -21.55 37.31 40.27
CA GLN A 130 -22.34 38.42 39.68
C GLN A 130 -21.41 39.52 39.09
N ASP A 131 -20.10 39.35 39.14
CA ASP A 131 -19.15 40.28 38.55
C ASP A 131 -19.10 40.06 37.03
N PRO A 132 -19.55 41.05 36.21
CA PRO A 132 -19.59 40.91 34.77
C PRO A 132 -18.22 40.73 34.12
N ALA A 133 -17.15 41.31 34.70
CA ALA A 133 -15.80 41.26 34.18
C ALA A 133 -15.19 39.88 34.42
N ALA A 134 -15.34 39.33 35.63
CA ALA A 134 -14.90 37.95 35.95
C ALA A 134 -15.68 36.89 35.16
N LEU A 135 -17.01 37.04 35.02
CA LEU A 135 -17.86 36.16 34.22
C LEU A 135 -17.44 36.16 32.76
N ARG A 136 -17.25 37.34 32.13
CA ARG A 136 -16.81 37.40 30.73
C ARG A 136 -15.50 36.65 30.52
N GLN A 137 -14.47 36.92 31.35
CA GLN A 137 -13.18 36.28 31.23
C GLN A 137 -13.23 34.76 31.48
N ALA A 138 -14.00 34.32 32.51
CA ALA A 138 -14.14 32.88 32.81
C ALA A 138 -14.90 32.13 31.73
N LEU A 139 -15.91 32.73 31.11
CA LEU A 139 -16.65 32.16 30.00
C LEU A 139 -15.78 32.07 28.72
N GLU A 140 -15.07 33.17 28.36
CA GLU A 140 -14.19 33.16 27.20
C GLU A 140 -13.06 32.13 27.33
N ALA A 141 -12.40 32.06 28.51
CA ALA A 141 -11.34 31.11 28.78
C ALA A 141 -11.87 29.66 28.81
N GLY A 142 -12.99 29.43 29.52
CA GLY A 142 -13.62 28.11 29.61
C GLY A 142 -14.06 27.58 28.25
N SER A 143 -14.65 28.44 27.40
CA SER A 143 -15.03 28.04 26.03
C SER A 143 -13.82 27.62 25.20
N ARG A 144 -12.73 28.42 25.21
CA ARG A 144 -11.51 28.06 24.48
C ARG A 144 -10.88 26.77 24.98
N SER A 145 -10.77 26.62 26.30
CA SER A 145 -10.17 25.41 26.90
C SER A 145 -10.98 24.14 26.60
N LEU A 146 -12.32 24.24 26.66
CA LEU A 146 -13.22 23.12 26.34
C LEU A 146 -13.16 22.75 24.85
N ALA A 147 -13.23 23.74 23.96
CA ALA A 147 -13.15 23.49 22.52
C ALA A 147 -11.80 22.86 22.15
N GLY A 148 -10.70 23.46 22.60
CA GLY A 148 -9.35 22.92 22.36
C GLY A 148 -9.18 21.51 22.93
N PHE A 149 -9.72 21.23 24.10
CA PHE A 149 -9.69 19.87 24.69
C PHE A 149 -10.41 18.84 23.83
N ILE A 150 -11.58 19.16 23.30
CA ILE A 150 -12.33 18.24 22.43
C ILE A 150 -11.58 18.00 21.12
N ASP A 151 -11.13 19.05 20.47
CA ASP A 151 -10.39 18.95 19.20
C ASP A 151 -9.10 18.14 19.37
N ASP A 152 -8.28 18.47 20.37
CA ASP A 152 -7.05 17.76 20.70
C ASP A 152 -7.29 16.27 21.04
N THR A 153 -8.36 15.96 21.78
CA THR A 153 -8.71 14.58 22.15
C THR A 153 -9.13 13.78 20.93
N VAL A 154 -10.00 14.32 20.09
CA VAL A 154 -10.48 13.65 18.87
C VAL A 154 -9.33 13.42 17.87
N GLU A 155 -8.45 14.41 17.69
CA GLU A 155 -7.26 14.26 16.84
C GLU A 155 -6.31 13.20 17.37
N ALA A 156 -6.00 13.24 18.66
CA ALA A 156 -5.10 12.26 19.30
C ALA A 156 -5.66 10.84 19.26
N LEU A 157 -6.97 10.65 19.46
CA LEU A 157 -7.65 9.37 19.31
C LEU A 157 -7.54 8.84 17.89
N SER A 158 -7.80 9.68 16.90
CA SER A 158 -7.72 9.30 15.48
C SER A 158 -6.31 8.89 15.08
N GLU A 159 -5.30 9.59 15.57
CA GLU A 159 -3.90 9.26 15.31
C GLU A 159 -3.48 7.96 16.01
N GLN A 160 -3.91 7.76 17.27
CA GLN A 160 -3.62 6.53 18.01
C GLN A 160 -4.23 5.31 17.33
N LEU A 161 -5.49 5.39 16.89
CA LEU A 161 -6.17 4.30 16.17
C LEU A 161 -5.51 4.02 14.81
N ARG A 162 -5.07 5.08 14.09
CA ARG A 162 -4.31 4.88 12.84
C ARG A 162 -2.98 4.15 13.07
N ARG A 163 -2.25 4.48 14.15
CA ARG A 163 -1.01 3.77 14.53
C ARG A 163 -1.27 2.31 14.88
N GLU A 164 -2.27 2.02 15.70
CA GLU A 164 -2.63 0.65 16.07
C GLU A 164 -3.01 -0.19 14.82
N ARG A 165 -3.75 0.39 13.86
CA ARG A 165 -4.03 -0.28 12.58
C ARG A 165 -2.75 -0.58 11.78
N ALA A 166 -1.87 0.39 11.68
CA ALA A 166 -0.62 0.20 10.95
C ALA A 166 0.27 -0.88 11.58
N ASP A 167 0.26 -0.99 12.92
CA ASP A 167 1.00 -2.03 13.64
C ASP A 167 0.40 -3.42 13.43
N LEU A 168 -0.93 -3.55 13.47
CA LEU A 168 -1.63 -4.80 13.17
C LEU A 168 -1.40 -5.23 11.72
N ALA A 169 -1.46 -4.29 10.77
CA ALA A 169 -1.17 -4.55 9.37
C ALA A 169 0.29 -5.03 9.19
N ARG A 170 1.26 -4.36 9.82
CA ARG A 170 2.68 -4.78 9.81
C ARG A 170 2.87 -6.18 10.38
N GLY A 171 2.24 -6.50 11.51
CA GLY A 171 2.27 -7.83 12.11
C GLY A 171 1.67 -8.91 11.20
N SER A 172 0.60 -8.60 10.48
CA SER A 172 -0.01 -9.49 9.48
C SER A 172 0.91 -9.72 8.28
N HIS A 173 1.55 -8.66 7.76
CA HIS A 173 2.50 -8.77 6.65
C HIS A 173 3.75 -9.55 7.04
N ALA A 174 4.32 -9.32 8.22
CA ALA A 174 5.48 -10.06 8.72
C ALA A 174 5.17 -11.56 8.83
N ARG A 175 4.01 -11.92 9.36
CA ARG A 175 3.56 -13.32 9.45
C ARG A 175 3.36 -13.96 8.07
N ARG A 176 2.76 -13.25 7.11
CA ARG A 176 2.62 -13.74 5.74
C ARG A 176 3.97 -13.95 5.08
N PHE A 177 4.91 -13.02 5.25
CA PHE A 177 6.27 -13.14 4.74
C PHE A 177 6.98 -14.38 5.31
N GLU A 178 6.89 -14.61 6.62
CA GLU A 178 7.45 -15.79 7.27
C GLU A 178 6.91 -17.09 6.67
N VAL A 179 5.58 -17.23 6.56
CA VAL A 179 4.95 -18.43 5.99
C VAL A 179 5.33 -18.64 4.53
N VAL A 180 5.36 -17.55 3.74
CA VAL A 180 5.77 -17.62 2.33
C VAL A 180 7.24 -18.00 2.22
N SER A 181 8.13 -17.46 3.05
CA SER A 181 9.54 -17.85 3.08
C SER A 181 9.72 -19.34 3.37
N LEU A 182 8.99 -19.89 4.36
CA LEU A 182 9.01 -21.34 4.63
C LEU A 182 8.60 -22.15 3.41
N ILE A 183 7.58 -21.72 2.66
CA ILE A 183 7.16 -22.38 1.42
C ILE A 183 8.26 -22.30 0.36
N LEU A 184 8.84 -21.13 0.15
CA LEU A 184 9.89 -20.91 -0.85
C LEU A 184 11.15 -21.72 -0.53
N ASP A 185 11.52 -21.85 0.74
CA ASP A 185 12.67 -22.62 1.23
C ASP A 185 12.41 -24.13 1.31
N SER A 186 11.22 -24.60 0.91
CA SER A 186 10.80 -26.00 1.04
C SER A 186 10.84 -26.54 2.47
N ALA A 187 10.66 -25.66 3.47
CA ALA A 187 10.57 -26.07 4.86
C ALA A 187 9.33 -26.96 5.10
N PRO A 188 9.33 -27.84 6.09
CA PRO A 188 8.23 -28.78 6.35
C PRO A 188 7.00 -28.04 6.89
N ILE A 189 6.16 -27.54 5.99
CA ILE A 189 4.86 -26.97 6.30
C ILE A 189 3.76 -27.68 5.50
N THR A 190 2.66 -28.06 6.16
CA THR A 190 1.53 -28.67 5.44
C THR A 190 0.74 -27.64 4.66
N THR A 191 0.29 -28.00 3.45
CA THR A 191 -0.50 -27.12 2.59
C THR A 191 -1.74 -26.54 3.29
N GLY A 192 -2.41 -27.35 4.14
CA GLY A 192 -3.58 -26.90 4.90
C GLY A 192 -3.24 -25.82 5.93
N ARG A 193 -2.17 -26.02 6.72
CA ARG A 193 -1.70 -25.03 7.71
C ARG A 193 -1.25 -23.73 7.06
N ALA A 194 -0.46 -23.83 6.00
CA ALA A 194 0.00 -22.67 5.25
C ALA A 194 -1.18 -21.90 4.63
N SER A 195 -2.16 -22.59 4.02
CA SER A 195 -3.36 -21.97 3.47
C SER A 195 -4.16 -21.19 4.53
N THR A 196 -4.34 -21.78 5.72
CA THR A 196 -5.06 -21.12 6.83
C THR A 196 -4.31 -19.86 7.32
N GLN A 197 -2.99 -19.96 7.49
CA GLN A 197 -2.18 -18.84 7.98
C GLN A 197 -2.08 -17.70 6.98
N LEU A 198 -2.05 -18.00 5.67
CA LEU A 198 -2.01 -17.01 4.59
C LEU A 198 -3.40 -16.42 4.28
N GLY A 199 -4.48 -17.11 4.68
CA GLY A 199 -5.82 -16.81 4.19
C GLY A 199 -5.95 -17.00 2.68
N TYR A 200 -5.17 -17.94 2.08
CA TYR A 200 -5.06 -18.15 0.64
C TYR A 200 -5.00 -19.65 0.32
N ASP A 201 -5.85 -20.12 -0.59
CA ASP A 201 -5.92 -21.57 -0.91
C ASP A 201 -4.78 -22.00 -1.84
N LEU A 202 -3.75 -22.60 -1.26
CA LEU A 202 -2.57 -23.09 -1.96
C LEU A 202 -2.80 -24.32 -2.86
N ARG A 203 -3.97 -24.94 -2.81
CA ARG A 203 -4.32 -26.09 -3.67
C ARG A 203 -4.73 -25.69 -5.07
N ARG A 204 -5.01 -24.39 -5.28
CA ARG A 204 -5.48 -23.83 -6.55
C ARG A 204 -4.35 -23.64 -7.56
N ARG A 205 -4.71 -23.09 -8.71
CA ARG A 205 -3.77 -22.58 -9.71
C ARG A 205 -3.36 -21.16 -9.33
N HIS A 206 -2.08 -20.87 -9.47
CA HIS A 206 -1.49 -19.60 -9.07
C HIS A 206 -0.61 -19.04 -10.19
N THR A 207 -0.59 -17.73 -10.31
CA THR A 207 0.41 -16.98 -11.07
C THR A 207 1.08 -16.02 -10.09
N ALA A 208 2.38 -16.12 -9.92
CA ALA A 208 3.14 -15.17 -9.10
C ALA A 208 3.54 -13.96 -9.93
N ALA A 209 3.53 -12.80 -9.28
CA ALA A 209 4.06 -11.56 -9.81
C ALA A 209 5.00 -10.94 -8.79
N VAL A 210 6.14 -10.44 -9.25
CA VAL A 210 7.06 -9.61 -8.47
C VAL A 210 6.91 -8.19 -8.96
N LEU A 211 6.51 -7.29 -8.06
CA LEU A 211 6.39 -5.86 -8.32
C LEU A 211 7.53 -5.14 -7.61
N TRP A 212 8.17 -4.19 -8.27
CA TRP A 212 9.24 -3.40 -7.64
C TRP A 212 9.36 -2.00 -8.22
N THR A 213 9.99 -1.12 -7.45
CA THR A 213 10.42 0.22 -7.84
C THR A 213 11.94 0.34 -7.72
N ASP A 214 12.52 1.46 -8.16
CA ASP A 214 13.94 1.73 -7.93
C ASP A 214 14.24 1.73 -6.41
N PRO A 215 15.16 0.90 -5.91
CA PRO A 215 15.53 0.88 -4.49
C PRO A 215 16.02 2.23 -3.94
N ARG A 216 16.50 3.12 -4.81
CA ARG A 216 16.91 4.48 -4.45
C ARG A 216 15.74 5.44 -4.25
N ARG A 217 14.56 5.08 -4.77
CA ARG A 217 13.30 5.83 -4.68
C ARG A 217 12.14 4.86 -4.41
N PRO A 218 12.12 4.22 -3.24
CA PRO A 218 11.07 3.26 -2.91
C PRO A 218 9.73 3.98 -2.78
N ASP A 219 8.68 3.38 -3.35
CA ASP A 219 7.30 3.84 -3.24
C ASP A 219 6.38 2.66 -2.90
N GLN A 220 6.24 2.41 -1.60
CA GLN A 220 5.38 1.34 -1.11
C GLN A 220 3.89 1.59 -1.39
N GLY A 221 3.46 2.85 -1.43
CA GLY A 221 2.08 3.20 -1.75
C GLY A 221 1.73 2.80 -3.18
N ALA A 222 2.58 3.17 -4.15
CA ALA A 222 2.42 2.78 -5.54
C ALA A 222 2.49 1.25 -5.73
N LEU A 223 3.37 0.56 -5.01
CA LEU A 223 3.48 -0.90 -5.05
C LEU A 223 2.20 -1.59 -4.53
N ALA A 224 1.64 -1.11 -3.41
CA ALA A 224 0.42 -1.66 -2.84
C ALA A 224 -0.78 -1.46 -3.78
N GLN A 225 -0.96 -0.25 -4.31
CA GLN A 225 -2.04 0.06 -5.24
C GLN A 225 -1.92 -0.72 -6.56
N ALA A 226 -0.70 -0.84 -7.10
CA ALA A 226 -0.44 -1.65 -8.29
C ALA A 226 -0.75 -3.13 -8.05
N ALA A 227 -0.39 -3.68 -6.89
CA ALA A 227 -0.67 -5.07 -6.54
C ALA A 227 -2.19 -5.33 -6.37
N GLU A 228 -2.93 -4.40 -5.77
CA GLU A 228 -4.39 -4.46 -5.66
C GLU A 228 -5.06 -4.42 -7.03
N ALA A 229 -4.59 -3.58 -7.95
CA ALA A 229 -5.12 -3.45 -9.29
C ALA A 229 -4.97 -4.73 -10.13
N LEU A 230 -4.02 -5.62 -9.81
CA LEU A 230 -3.85 -6.90 -10.50
C LEU A 230 -5.06 -7.82 -10.36
N GLY A 231 -5.74 -7.82 -9.20
CA GLY A 231 -6.89 -8.68 -8.94
C GLY A 231 -8.01 -8.51 -9.98
N PRO A 232 -8.61 -7.32 -10.08
CA PRO A 232 -9.66 -7.04 -11.07
C PRO A 232 -9.18 -7.22 -12.51
N ALA A 233 -7.97 -6.75 -12.85
CA ALA A 233 -7.43 -6.79 -14.21
C ALA A 233 -7.23 -8.23 -14.71
N THR A 234 -6.84 -9.14 -13.85
CA THR A 234 -6.61 -10.55 -14.19
C THR A 234 -7.80 -11.45 -13.88
N ARG A 235 -8.89 -10.88 -13.36
CA ARG A 235 -10.06 -11.61 -12.85
C ARG A 235 -9.69 -12.69 -11.84
N ALA A 236 -8.63 -12.44 -11.06
CA ALA A 236 -8.22 -13.35 -10.02
C ALA A 236 -9.27 -13.38 -8.90
N ARG A 237 -9.64 -14.59 -8.48
CA ARG A 237 -10.64 -14.77 -7.40
C ARG A 237 -10.08 -14.34 -6.04
N GLN A 238 -8.76 -14.38 -5.88
CA GLN A 238 -8.06 -14.04 -4.67
C GLN A 238 -6.65 -13.58 -5.03
N VAL A 239 -6.16 -12.56 -4.32
CA VAL A 239 -4.78 -12.07 -4.43
C VAL A 239 -4.13 -12.17 -3.04
N LEU A 240 -2.98 -12.81 -2.98
CA LEU A 240 -2.12 -12.80 -1.80
C LEU A 240 -0.98 -11.82 -2.07
N THR A 241 -0.83 -10.80 -1.24
CA THR A 241 0.28 -9.85 -1.31
C THR A 241 1.19 -9.98 -0.10
N VAL A 242 2.50 -9.90 -0.34
CA VAL A 242 3.55 -9.99 0.67
C VAL A 242 4.58 -8.88 0.41
N ILE A 243 4.81 -8.05 1.40
CA ILE A 243 5.85 -7.02 1.34
C ILE A 243 7.21 -7.71 1.53
N ALA A 244 8.03 -7.74 0.49
CA ALA A 244 9.35 -8.36 0.52
C ALA A 244 10.44 -7.38 0.97
N SER A 245 10.31 -6.11 0.59
CA SER A 245 11.20 -5.01 1.02
C SER A 245 10.50 -3.66 0.88
N SER A 246 11.18 -2.57 1.20
CA SER A 246 10.69 -1.20 0.98
C SER A 246 10.41 -0.89 -0.51
N SER A 247 11.06 -1.61 -1.42
CA SER A 247 10.96 -1.39 -2.88
C SER A 247 10.42 -2.60 -3.64
N SER A 248 9.90 -3.63 -2.97
CA SER A 248 9.41 -4.85 -3.63
C SER A 248 8.22 -5.48 -2.89
N VAL A 249 7.22 -5.90 -3.67
CA VAL A 249 6.03 -6.64 -3.24
C VAL A 249 5.91 -7.90 -4.10
N TRP A 250 5.65 -9.04 -3.46
CA TRP A 250 5.29 -10.27 -4.13
C TRP A 250 3.78 -10.45 -4.11
N ALA A 251 3.21 -10.87 -5.22
CA ALA A 251 1.79 -11.13 -5.33
C ALA A 251 1.55 -12.52 -5.95
N TRP A 252 0.55 -13.25 -5.45
CA TRP A 252 0.05 -14.47 -6.07
C TRP A 252 -1.42 -14.32 -6.40
N LEU A 253 -1.75 -14.56 -7.66
CA LEU A 253 -3.06 -14.42 -8.23
C LEU A 253 -3.68 -15.82 -8.36
N ALA A 254 -4.78 -16.09 -7.66
CA ALA A 254 -5.56 -17.31 -7.87
C ALA A 254 -6.37 -17.19 -9.16
N ALA A 255 -5.74 -17.52 -10.29
CA ALA A 255 -6.29 -17.35 -11.63
C ALA A 255 -6.65 -18.68 -12.29
N ALA A 256 -7.68 -18.65 -13.13
CA ALA A 256 -8.12 -19.81 -13.92
C ALA A 256 -7.40 -19.91 -15.27
N ALA A 257 -6.81 -18.82 -15.75
CA ALA A 257 -6.18 -18.73 -17.07
C ALA A 257 -4.85 -17.98 -16.99
N ASP A 258 -4.05 -18.10 -18.03
CA ASP A 258 -2.79 -17.38 -18.18
C ASP A 258 -3.05 -15.86 -18.21
N THR A 259 -2.25 -15.11 -17.49
CA THR A 259 -2.45 -13.68 -17.35
C THR A 259 -1.80 -12.94 -18.51
N ALA A 260 -2.58 -12.25 -19.30
CA ALA A 260 -2.09 -11.46 -20.44
C ALA A 260 -1.23 -10.27 -19.95
N ALA A 261 -0.06 -10.07 -20.56
CA ALA A 261 0.83 -8.95 -20.24
C ALA A 261 0.13 -7.59 -20.38
N ASP A 262 -0.73 -7.45 -21.39
CA ASP A 262 -1.49 -6.22 -21.65
C ASP A 262 -2.44 -5.86 -20.50
N ALA A 263 -3.10 -6.85 -19.89
CA ALA A 263 -3.97 -6.62 -18.75
C ALA A 263 -3.18 -6.12 -17.53
N ILE A 264 -1.99 -6.64 -17.29
CA ILE A 264 -1.11 -6.19 -16.20
C ILE A 264 -0.56 -4.79 -16.50
N THR A 265 -0.15 -4.55 -17.75
CA THR A 265 0.34 -3.24 -18.20
C THR A 265 -0.73 -2.17 -18.02
N ALA A 266 -1.97 -2.46 -18.41
CA ALA A 266 -3.11 -1.55 -18.21
C ALA A 266 -3.40 -1.31 -16.73
N ALA A 267 -3.38 -2.36 -15.89
CA ALA A 267 -3.62 -2.26 -14.45
C ALA A 267 -2.59 -1.39 -13.73
N THR A 268 -1.33 -1.43 -14.18
CA THR A 268 -0.23 -0.68 -13.57
C THR A 268 0.07 0.65 -14.27
N ALA A 269 -0.77 1.07 -15.23
CA ALA A 269 -0.57 2.31 -16.01
C ALA A 269 -0.53 3.57 -15.12
N ALA A 270 -1.34 3.63 -14.06
CA ALA A 270 -1.37 4.73 -13.10
C ALA A 270 -0.07 4.86 -12.26
N HIS A 271 0.77 3.81 -12.24
CA HIS A 271 1.99 3.74 -11.44
C HIS A 271 3.22 3.52 -12.33
N PRO A 272 3.67 4.53 -13.11
CA PRO A 272 4.73 4.37 -14.13
C PRO A 272 6.08 3.94 -13.55
N ALA A 273 6.34 4.19 -12.27
CA ALA A 273 7.57 3.76 -11.59
C ALA A 273 7.56 2.27 -11.21
N VAL A 274 6.38 1.62 -11.20
CA VAL A 274 6.26 0.21 -10.85
C VAL A 274 6.56 -0.67 -12.05
N ARG A 275 7.43 -1.65 -11.85
CA ARG A 275 7.75 -2.71 -12.81
C ARG A 275 7.22 -4.04 -12.31
N VAL A 276 6.83 -4.93 -13.21
CA VAL A 276 6.19 -6.21 -12.88
C VAL A 276 6.78 -7.35 -13.67
N ALA A 277 7.30 -8.35 -12.98
CA ALA A 277 7.71 -9.63 -13.55
C ALA A 277 6.71 -10.71 -13.19
N VAL A 278 6.29 -11.52 -14.15
CA VAL A 278 5.21 -12.50 -14.00
C VAL A 278 5.73 -13.91 -14.27
N GLY A 279 5.51 -14.80 -13.31
CA GLY A 279 5.79 -16.23 -13.46
C GLY A 279 4.71 -16.97 -14.25
N PRO A 280 4.96 -18.21 -14.64
CA PRO A 280 3.97 -19.06 -15.30
C PRO A 280 2.92 -19.53 -14.30
N ILE A 281 1.76 -19.94 -14.83
CA ILE A 281 0.73 -20.54 -13.99
C ILE A 281 1.19 -21.90 -13.46
N GLY A 282 1.06 -22.10 -12.14
CA GLY A 282 1.37 -23.35 -11.47
C GLY A 282 0.22 -23.83 -10.59
N THR A 283 0.20 -25.09 -10.20
CA THR A 283 -0.84 -25.70 -9.38
C THR A 283 -0.27 -26.22 -8.07
N GLY A 284 -1.01 -26.00 -6.98
CA GLY A 284 -0.60 -26.48 -5.67
C GLY A 284 0.60 -25.71 -5.07
N ILE A 285 1.11 -26.16 -3.94
CA ILE A 285 2.22 -25.50 -3.23
C ILE A 285 3.52 -25.46 -4.07
N ASP A 286 3.78 -26.50 -4.85
CA ASP A 286 4.93 -26.53 -5.75
C ASP A 286 4.78 -25.56 -6.92
N GLY A 287 3.55 -25.42 -7.44
CA GLY A 287 3.23 -24.43 -8.47
C GLY A 287 3.35 -23.00 -7.95
N PHE A 288 2.90 -22.76 -6.72
CA PHE A 288 3.05 -21.47 -6.03
C PHE A 288 4.53 -21.06 -5.94
N ARG A 289 5.38 -21.97 -5.51
CA ARG A 289 6.81 -21.78 -5.37
C ARG A 289 7.50 -21.58 -6.72
N ARG A 290 7.26 -22.47 -7.68
CA ARG A 290 7.88 -22.42 -9.01
C ARG A 290 7.55 -21.12 -9.73
N SER A 291 6.27 -20.75 -9.75
CA SER A 291 5.83 -19.50 -10.38
C SER A 291 6.57 -18.29 -9.81
N HIS A 292 6.83 -18.27 -8.50
CA HIS A 292 7.58 -17.19 -7.86
C HIS A 292 9.05 -17.15 -8.32
N PHE A 293 9.74 -18.27 -8.32
CA PHE A 293 11.14 -18.30 -8.75
C PHE A 293 11.30 -17.90 -10.21
N ASP A 294 10.37 -18.30 -11.06
CA ASP A 294 10.34 -17.93 -12.46
C ASP A 294 10.04 -16.42 -12.64
N ALA A 295 9.18 -15.83 -11.79
CA ALA A 295 8.97 -14.37 -11.75
C ALA A 295 10.24 -13.64 -11.29
N VAL A 296 10.97 -14.15 -10.30
CA VAL A 296 12.25 -13.58 -9.85
C VAL A 296 13.33 -13.70 -10.95
N ALA A 297 13.38 -14.81 -11.67
CA ALA A 297 14.29 -14.96 -12.82
C ALA A 297 13.97 -13.91 -13.91
N THR A 298 12.69 -13.71 -14.19
CA THR A 298 12.21 -12.65 -15.10
C THR A 298 12.61 -11.24 -14.62
N GLN A 299 12.43 -10.96 -13.32
CA GLN A 299 12.84 -9.69 -12.71
C GLN A 299 14.34 -9.41 -12.90
N ARG A 300 15.19 -10.42 -12.69
CA ARG A 300 16.65 -10.30 -12.87
C ARG A 300 17.01 -9.94 -14.30
N LEU A 301 16.35 -10.50 -15.30
CA LEU A 301 16.55 -10.15 -16.70
C LEU A 301 16.03 -8.74 -17.00
N MET A 302 14.86 -8.41 -16.51
CA MET A 302 14.31 -7.06 -16.67
C MET A 302 15.20 -5.97 -16.07
N SER A 303 16.04 -6.25 -15.08
CA SER A 303 16.99 -5.25 -14.55
C SER A 303 17.96 -4.73 -15.61
N ARG A 304 18.21 -5.49 -16.67
CA ARG A 304 19.05 -5.13 -17.82
C ARG A 304 18.29 -4.35 -18.90
N ARG A 305 16.96 -4.29 -18.80
CA ARG A 305 16.04 -3.64 -19.74
C ARG A 305 15.19 -2.61 -18.99
N PRO A 306 15.74 -1.42 -18.70
CA PRO A 306 15.00 -0.39 -17.94
C PRO A 306 13.78 0.15 -18.69
N ASP A 307 13.73 -0.02 -20.01
CA ASP A 307 12.64 0.33 -20.90
C ASP A 307 11.39 -0.55 -20.71
N LEU A 308 11.56 -1.80 -20.23
CA LEU A 308 10.46 -2.74 -20.02
C LEU A 308 9.83 -2.56 -18.64
N ARG A 309 8.52 -2.37 -18.62
CA ARG A 309 7.74 -2.27 -17.38
C ARG A 309 7.12 -3.59 -16.95
N VAL A 310 6.71 -4.41 -17.90
CA VAL A 310 6.08 -5.71 -17.65
C VAL A 310 6.76 -6.75 -18.54
N ALA A 311 7.09 -7.91 -17.97
CA ALA A 311 7.50 -9.09 -18.72
C ALA A 311 7.00 -10.37 -18.04
N ARG A 312 6.73 -11.40 -18.83
CA ARG A 312 6.35 -12.73 -18.36
C ARG A 312 7.51 -13.69 -18.51
N PHE A 313 7.54 -14.71 -17.66
CA PHE A 313 8.54 -15.79 -17.78
C PHE A 313 8.54 -16.45 -19.17
N ALA A 314 7.36 -16.60 -19.78
CA ALA A 314 7.26 -17.13 -21.14
C ALA A 314 8.08 -16.33 -22.18
N ASP A 315 8.23 -15.02 -21.95
CA ASP A 315 8.96 -14.12 -22.85
C ASP A 315 10.49 -14.22 -22.66
N VAL A 316 10.96 -14.87 -21.58
CA VAL A 316 12.38 -14.95 -21.20
C VAL A 316 12.87 -16.38 -20.92
N GLN A 317 12.00 -17.36 -21.04
CA GLN A 317 12.29 -18.75 -20.63
C GLN A 317 13.54 -19.31 -21.31
N ILE A 318 13.68 -19.13 -22.61
CA ILE A 318 14.84 -19.61 -23.39
C ILE A 318 16.10 -18.90 -22.91
N VAL A 319 16.03 -17.59 -22.76
CA VAL A 319 17.16 -16.78 -22.29
C VAL A 319 17.58 -17.19 -20.88
N THR A 320 16.63 -17.45 -20.00
CA THR A 320 16.89 -17.88 -18.62
C THR A 320 17.68 -19.20 -18.58
N LEU A 321 17.42 -20.13 -19.49
CA LEU A 321 18.18 -21.36 -19.63
C LEU A 321 19.59 -21.09 -20.20
N ALA A 322 19.69 -20.22 -21.20
CA ALA A 322 20.94 -19.95 -21.89
C ALA A 322 21.95 -19.18 -21.01
N ILE A 323 21.49 -18.26 -20.17
CA ILE A 323 22.38 -17.39 -19.36
C ILE A 323 22.87 -18.03 -18.04
N GLN A 324 22.62 -19.29 -17.84
CA GLN A 324 23.25 -20.07 -16.74
C GLN A 324 24.79 -19.96 -16.83
N ASP A 325 25.31 -19.89 -18.07
CA ASP A 325 26.69 -19.52 -18.38
C ASP A 325 26.65 -18.33 -19.37
N GLU A 326 26.73 -17.11 -18.80
CA GLU A 326 26.61 -15.89 -19.60
C GLU A 326 27.74 -15.74 -20.63
N GLN A 327 28.94 -16.22 -20.31
CA GLN A 327 30.06 -16.15 -21.23
C GLN A 327 29.79 -17.04 -22.45
N ARG A 328 29.41 -18.29 -22.25
CA ARG A 328 29.03 -19.19 -23.34
C ARG A 328 27.85 -18.69 -24.15
N ALA A 329 26.86 -18.07 -23.49
CA ALA A 329 25.73 -17.46 -24.19
C ALA A 329 26.21 -16.32 -25.11
N ARG A 330 27.13 -15.45 -24.67
CA ARG A 330 27.72 -14.40 -25.48
C ARG A 330 28.57 -14.91 -26.64
N GLU A 331 29.37 -15.95 -26.39
CA GLU A 331 30.14 -16.63 -27.44
C GLU A 331 29.23 -17.27 -28.50
N PHE A 332 28.14 -17.90 -28.06
CA PHE A 332 27.12 -18.45 -28.96
C PHE A 332 26.48 -17.35 -29.83
N VAL A 333 26.08 -16.20 -29.23
CA VAL A 333 25.54 -15.06 -29.97
C VAL A 333 26.54 -14.53 -31.01
N ALA A 334 27.79 -14.32 -30.59
CA ALA A 334 28.85 -13.81 -31.49
C ALA A 334 29.11 -14.75 -32.68
N ARG A 335 29.18 -16.06 -32.42
CA ARG A 335 29.42 -17.06 -33.48
C ARG A 335 28.23 -17.22 -34.42
N THR A 336 26.97 -17.12 -33.87
CA THR A 336 25.75 -17.36 -34.65
C THR A 336 25.30 -16.12 -35.43
N LEU A 337 25.38 -14.95 -34.82
CA LEU A 337 24.89 -13.71 -35.44
C LEU A 337 26.02 -12.91 -36.15
N GLY A 338 27.30 -13.11 -35.77
CA GLY A 338 28.42 -12.37 -36.34
C GLY A 338 28.20 -10.86 -36.25
N THR A 339 28.38 -10.17 -37.38
CA THR A 339 28.23 -8.71 -37.49
C THR A 339 26.77 -8.26 -37.33
N LEU A 340 25.78 -9.14 -37.50
CA LEU A 340 24.36 -8.83 -37.27
C LEU A 340 24.09 -8.49 -35.79
N ALA A 341 24.88 -9.03 -34.85
CA ALA A 341 24.72 -8.74 -33.44
C ALA A 341 24.84 -7.25 -33.11
N GLY A 342 25.73 -6.53 -33.77
CA GLY A 342 25.95 -5.08 -33.64
C GLY A 342 25.23 -4.22 -34.69
N ALA A 343 24.45 -4.84 -35.58
CA ALA A 343 23.76 -4.11 -36.64
C ALA A 343 22.53 -3.34 -36.10
N ASP A 344 21.89 -2.59 -37.01
CA ASP A 344 20.65 -1.84 -36.76
C ASP A 344 19.59 -2.73 -36.03
N PRO A 345 19.03 -2.30 -34.90
CA PRO A 345 17.95 -3.00 -34.18
C PRO A 345 16.81 -3.39 -35.12
N GLU A 346 16.42 -2.57 -36.08
CA GLU A 346 15.34 -2.91 -37.02
C GLU A 346 15.59 -4.18 -37.82
N LEU A 347 16.86 -4.51 -38.15
CA LEU A 347 17.19 -5.73 -38.89
C LEU A 347 17.01 -6.97 -37.99
N ARG A 348 17.47 -6.86 -36.74
CA ARG A 348 17.35 -7.93 -35.75
C ARG A 348 15.88 -8.18 -35.42
N ASP A 349 15.11 -7.11 -35.16
CA ASP A 349 13.68 -7.22 -34.84
C ASP A 349 12.89 -7.80 -36.02
N THR A 350 13.20 -7.38 -37.26
CA THR A 350 12.58 -7.95 -38.46
C THR A 350 12.89 -9.42 -38.60
N LEU A 351 14.12 -9.86 -38.36
CA LEU A 351 14.52 -11.25 -38.45
C LEU A 351 13.88 -12.11 -37.34
N CYS A 352 13.84 -11.58 -36.11
CA CYS A 352 13.20 -12.22 -34.97
C CYS A 352 11.71 -12.46 -35.24
N VAL A 353 10.98 -11.43 -35.67
CA VAL A 353 9.56 -11.52 -36.02
C VAL A 353 9.36 -12.49 -37.21
N TYR A 354 10.22 -12.45 -38.22
CA TYR A 354 10.11 -13.35 -39.37
C TYR A 354 10.24 -14.84 -38.99
N ILE A 355 11.19 -15.16 -38.09
CA ILE A 355 11.35 -16.52 -37.55
C ILE A 355 10.12 -16.91 -36.72
N GLY A 356 9.69 -16.05 -35.82
CA GLY A 356 8.48 -16.27 -34.98
C GLY A 356 7.22 -16.45 -35.80
N GLU A 357 7.12 -15.77 -36.95
CA GLU A 357 6.04 -15.91 -37.92
C GLU A 357 6.26 -17.07 -38.92
N GLN A 358 7.06 -18.07 -38.52
CA GLN A 358 7.30 -19.29 -39.28
C GLN A 358 7.78 -19.01 -40.71
N PHE A 359 8.75 -18.10 -40.85
CA PHE A 359 9.36 -17.69 -42.10
C PHE A 359 8.38 -17.13 -43.15
N SER A 360 7.34 -16.45 -42.70
CA SER A 360 6.35 -15.82 -43.56
C SER A 360 6.51 -14.31 -43.62
N ALA A 361 7.09 -13.79 -44.71
CA ALA A 361 7.26 -12.35 -44.92
C ALA A 361 5.92 -11.58 -44.91
N ALA A 362 4.83 -12.23 -45.32
CA ALA A 362 3.51 -11.60 -45.29
C ALA A 362 2.94 -11.46 -43.85
N ARG A 363 3.18 -12.46 -42.99
CA ARG A 363 2.79 -12.37 -41.57
C ARG A 363 3.69 -11.41 -40.81
N ALA A 364 4.99 -11.47 -41.03
CA ALA A 364 5.94 -10.52 -40.44
C ALA A 364 5.63 -9.08 -40.81
N ALA A 365 5.27 -8.81 -42.07
CA ALA A 365 4.85 -7.47 -42.52
C ALA A 365 3.61 -6.95 -41.77
N ARG A 366 2.63 -7.81 -41.52
CA ARG A 366 1.45 -7.47 -40.69
C ARG A 366 1.80 -7.21 -39.23
N ALA A 367 2.63 -8.07 -38.66
CA ALA A 367 3.06 -7.94 -37.26
C ALA A 367 3.87 -6.66 -37.01
N LEU A 368 4.69 -6.24 -38.01
CA LEU A 368 5.51 -5.03 -37.92
C LEU A 368 4.86 -3.79 -38.54
N TYR A 369 3.58 -3.86 -38.92
CA TYR A 369 2.83 -2.76 -39.55
C TYR A 369 3.55 -2.11 -40.72
N THR A 370 4.17 -2.93 -41.60
CA THR A 370 4.99 -2.46 -42.74
C THR A 370 4.68 -3.24 -44.04
N HIS A 371 5.24 -2.82 -45.16
CA HIS A 371 5.05 -3.50 -46.43
C HIS A 371 5.92 -4.75 -46.56
N ARG A 372 5.41 -5.79 -47.22
CA ARG A 372 6.13 -7.03 -47.49
C ARG A 372 7.49 -6.81 -48.14
N ASN A 373 7.60 -5.85 -49.10
CA ASN A 373 8.86 -5.57 -49.77
C ASN A 373 9.91 -4.99 -48.81
N THR A 374 9.51 -4.20 -47.82
CA THR A 374 10.41 -3.68 -46.77
C THR A 374 10.98 -4.82 -45.96
N ILE A 375 10.11 -5.80 -45.57
CA ILE A 375 10.56 -7.01 -44.86
C ILE A 375 11.59 -7.76 -45.72
N LEU A 376 11.31 -8.04 -47.00
CA LEU A 376 12.21 -8.77 -47.87
C LEU A 376 13.58 -8.04 -48.00
N ASN A 377 13.60 -6.73 -48.16
CA ASN A 377 14.84 -5.95 -48.21
C ASN A 377 15.63 -6.01 -46.89
N ARG A 378 14.95 -5.92 -45.74
CA ARG A 378 15.59 -6.04 -44.41
C ARG A 378 16.13 -7.44 -44.20
N LEU A 379 15.41 -8.49 -44.55
CA LEU A 379 15.86 -9.87 -44.46
C LEU A 379 17.12 -10.10 -45.34
N GLN A 380 17.11 -9.63 -46.58
CA GLN A 380 18.28 -9.76 -47.45
C GLN A 380 19.50 -9.06 -46.85
N ARG A 381 19.35 -7.89 -46.21
CA ARG A 381 20.43 -7.20 -45.52
C ARG A 381 20.90 -7.98 -44.28
N ALA A 382 19.96 -8.52 -43.46
CA ALA A 382 20.29 -9.30 -42.29
C ALA A 382 21.05 -10.61 -42.66
N GLU A 383 20.61 -11.32 -43.71
CA GLU A 383 21.27 -12.54 -44.19
C GLU A 383 22.70 -12.31 -44.65
N ARG A 384 23.02 -11.14 -45.23
CA ARG A 384 24.42 -10.79 -45.61
C ARG A 384 25.32 -10.58 -44.39
N LEU A 385 24.78 -10.29 -43.24
CA LEU A 385 25.51 -10.04 -41.98
C LEU A 385 25.64 -11.31 -41.14
N LEU A 386 24.87 -12.35 -41.44
CA LEU A 386 24.98 -13.65 -40.78
C LEU A 386 26.18 -14.44 -41.27
N PRO A 387 26.99 -15.03 -40.38
CA PRO A 387 28.11 -15.92 -40.78
C PRO A 387 27.65 -17.29 -41.26
N ILE A 388 26.40 -17.67 -40.99
CA ILE A 388 25.76 -18.90 -41.38
C ILE A 388 24.46 -18.63 -42.15
N PRO A 389 24.10 -19.47 -43.16
CA PRO A 389 22.86 -19.26 -43.91
C PRO A 389 21.63 -19.42 -42.95
N LEU A 390 20.66 -18.56 -43.10
CA LEU A 390 19.41 -18.66 -42.31
C LEU A 390 18.66 -19.96 -42.60
N ALA A 391 18.69 -20.41 -43.84
CA ALA A 391 18.14 -21.70 -44.28
C ALA A 391 18.84 -22.86 -43.55
N GLY A 392 18.05 -23.60 -42.76
CA GLY A 392 18.56 -24.72 -41.97
C GLY A 392 19.06 -24.36 -40.55
N HIS A 393 19.27 -23.05 -40.25
CA HIS A 393 19.78 -22.59 -38.94
C HIS A 393 18.82 -21.62 -38.25
N GLY A 394 17.54 -21.64 -38.60
CA GLY A 394 16.57 -20.71 -38.09
C GLY A 394 16.37 -20.80 -36.58
N LEU A 395 16.51 -22.00 -35.99
CA LEU A 395 16.40 -22.17 -34.55
C LEU A 395 17.56 -21.49 -33.80
N GLU A 396 18.79 -21.77 -34.24
CA GLU A 396 20.02 -21.21 -33.64
C GLU A 396 20.03 -19.69 -33.74
N VAL A 397 19.68 -19.16 -34.92
CA VAL A 397 19.60 -17.71 -35.16
C VAL A 397 18.49 -17.09 -34.30
N GLY A 398 17.32 -17.71 -34.19
CA GLY A 398 16.22 -17.25 -33.34
C GLY A 398 16.61 -17.16 -31.86
N VAL A 399 17.22 -18.25 -31.34
CA VAL A 399 17.70 -18.27 -29.95
C VAL A 399 18.80 -17.24 -29.71
N ALA A 400 19.73 -17.08 -30.66
CA ALA A 400 20.79 -16.07 -30.53
C ALA A 400 20.25 -14.64 -30.54
N LEU A 401 19.22 -14.36 -31.35
CA LEU A 401 18.54 -13.05 -31.35
C LEU A 401 17.84 -12.76 -30.03
N GLU A 402 17.11 -13.72 -29.46
CA GLU A 402 16.47 -13.57 -28.16
C GLU A 402 17.52 -13.30 -27.06
N ILE A 403 18.61 -14.09 -27.03
CA ILE A 403 19.69 -13.88 -26.04
C ILE A 403 20.30 -12.47 -26.23
N ALA A 404 20.61 -12.06 -27.45
CA ALA A 404 21.18 -10.74 -27.73
C ALA A 404 20.27 -9.59 -27.30
N GLN A 405 18.96 -9.74 -27.46
CA GLN A 405 17.96 -8.75 -27.04
C GLN A 405 17.98 -8.51 -25.52
N TRP A 406 18.20 -9.54 -24.72
CA TRP A 406 18.17 -9.47 -23.25
C TRP A 406 19.55 -9.21 -22.63
N LEU A 407 20.64 -9.70 -23.20
CA LEU A 407 21.99 -9.46 -22.68
C LEU A 407 22.58 -8.11 -23.09
N GLY A 408 22.00 -7.47 -24.09
CA GLY A 408 22.59 -6.28 -24.75
C GLY A 408 23.82 -6.68 -25.58
N THR A 409 24.02 -5.99 -26.68
CA THR A 409 25.26 -6.12 -27.47
C THR A 409 26.34 -5.25 -26.83
N GLN A 410 27.29 -5.83 -26.08
CA GLN A 410 28.56 -5.12 -25.90
C GLN A 410 29.25 -5.06 -27.26
N PRO A 411 29.71 -3.88 -27.71
CA PRO A 411 30.59 -3.83 -28.87
C PRO A 411 31.79 -4.73 -28.54
N GLY A 412 32.05 -5.71 -29.40
CA GLY A 412 33.13 -6.65 -29.20
C GLY A 412 34.44 -5.89 -28.95
N SER A 413 35.14 -6.25 -27.89
CA SER A 413 36.57 -6.03 -27.81
C SER A 413 37.22 -6.80 -28.98
N ALA A 414 37.37 -6.14 -30.09
CA ALA A 414 38.30 -6.58 -31.12
C ALA A 414 39.67 -6.65 -30.44
N THR A 415 40.13 -7.84 -30.13
CA THR A 415 41.51 -8.10 -29.78
C THR A 415 42.35 -7.64 -31.00
N PRO A 416 43.25 -6.67 -30.86
CA PRO A 416 44.19 -6.44 -31.94
C PRO A 416 45.12 -7.65 -31.96
N GLU A 417 45.03 -8.42 -33.03
CA GLU A 417 46.12 -9.30 -33.41
C GLU A 417 47.36 -8.45 -33.68
N GLY A 418 48.36 -8.62 -32.82
CA GLY A 418 49.74 -8.20 -33.04
C GLY A 418 50.58 -9.36 -33.53
#